data_a91e4d2c4dd11fca9553baa8089df7ee
#
_entry.id   a91e4d2c4dd11fca9553baa8089df7ee
#
_cell.length_a   1.000
_cell.length_b   1.000
_cell.length_c   1.000
_cell.angle_alpha   90.00
_cell.angle_beta   90.00
_cell.angle_gamma   90.00
#
_symmetry.space_group_name_H-M   'P 1'
#
loop_
_entity.id
_entity.type
_entity.pdbx_description
1 polymer ?
#
loop_
_entity_poly.entity_id
_entity_poly.type
_entity_poly.pdbx_seq_one_letter_code
_entity_poly.pdbx_strand_id
1 'polypeptide(L)'
;MKKYICLSIACLLLCTLLTACGHDHIWQAATCRMPKTCAECGATEGTTADHTWQAATCQTPKTCAACGATEGTAADHTWQAATCQMPKTCTACGATEGAALEHNYGQWGEKEQDASGQWTRSRSCTLCGDQQTEEVDGPTIRTDLGSAGSPEGTTLIVSIFANELNTSWDFETVEDRATRTLMLNHMDVATAWLTQQIGVYGAESRFIYDWEENPDLYYTHDFNQLFLVRKDSGGYWKQELYVLENIPTEELKEKYQAQNIIYMFYFNTDESNTVNSWSLGNNQDLETEIINVFVRDNLSNGFYYMPASSLAHEIMHCFGAHDLYYASDVIPQSYVDHCEAVDSQDIMYTTCVGDTIPQLFTQLDAYYLGLVDSCDEVTAWGLGKSSYLD
;
A
#
# COMPACT_ATOMS: atom_id res chain seq x y z
N MET A 1 -72.91 -59.54 10.73
CA MET A 1 -74.24 -60.23 10.56
C MET A 1 -74.66 -60.08 9.11
N LYS A 2 -74.80 -61.25 8.48
CA LYS A 2 -75.83 -61.65 7.53
C LYS A 2 -76.05 -60.68 6.35
N LYS A 3 -76.15 -61.10 5.16
CA LYS A 3 -76.37 -62.31 4.41
C LYS A 3 -76.76 -61.93 3.00
N TYR A 4 -76.24 -62.61 2.03
CA TYR A 4 -76.82 -63.43 0.95
C TYR A 4 -77.45 -62.66 -0.21
N ILE A 5 -76.93 -62.94 -1.41
CA ILE A 5 -77.35 -63.88 -2.47
C ILE A 5 -78.46 -63.30 -3.35
N CYS A 6 -78.16 -63.23 -4.64
CA CYS A 6 -78.72 -63.90 -5.77
C CYS A 6 -78.15 -63.34 -7.05
N LEU A 7 -77.32 -63.98 -7.79
CA LEU A 7 -77.60 -65.12 -8.73
C LEU A 7 -78.78 -64.87 -9.65
N SER A 8 -78.54 -64.54 -10.88
CA SER A 8 -79.01 -65.32 -12.05
C SER A 8 -78.69 -64.52 -13.34
N ILE A 9 -77.89 -65.12 -14.17
CA ILE A 9 -78.15 -65.58 -15.54
C ILE A 9 -78.78 -64.52 -16.44
N ALA A 10 -77.98 -63.97 -17.30
CA ALA A 10 -78.34 -63.76 -18.69
C ALA A 10 -77.05 -63.90 -19.54
N CYS A 11 -76.76 -65.17 -19.78
CA CYS A 11 -76.08 -65.59 -20.97
C CYS A 11 -76.95 -65.22 -22.16
N LEU A 12 -76.46 -64.53 -23.11
CA LEU A 12 -76.57 -64.84 -24.54
C LEU A 12 -76.25 -63.64 -25.44
N LEU A 13 -75.41 -63.90 -26.37
CA LEU A 13 -75.33 -63.22 -27.66
C LEU A 13 -74.73 -61.81 -27.67
N LEU A 14 -73.48 -61.73 -27.56
CA LEU A 14 -72.83 -60.82 -28.47
C LEU A 14 -72.04 -61.63 -29.52
N CYS A 15 -72.72 -61.95 -30.57
CA CYS A 15 -72.11 -62.39 -31.83
C CYS A 15 -71.03 -61.40 -32.20
N THR A 16 -69.88 -61.87 -32.18
CA THR A 16 -68.79 -61.23 -32.83
C THR A 16 -69.10 -61.00 -34.32
N LEU A 17 -69.50 -59.84 -34.65
CA LEU A 17 -69.33 -59.34 -36.04
C LEU A 17 -67.85 -59.25 -36.35
N LEU A 18 -67.25 -60.43 -36.61
CA LEU A 18 -66.11 -60.49 -37.46
C LEU A 18 -66.62 -60.14 -38.83
N THR A 19 -66.65 -58.86 -39.13
CA THR A 19 -66.60 -58.41 -40.51
C THR A 19 -65.25 -58.81 -41.03
N ALA A 20 -65.16 -60.03 -41.59
CA ALA A 20 -64.04 -60.35 -42.46
C ALA A 20 -64.12 -59.35 -43.60
N CYS A 21 -63.30 -58.33 -43.57
CA CYS A 21 -63.01 -57.52 -44.72
C CYS A 21 -62.54 -58.50 -45.80
N GLY A 22 -63.32 -58.64 -46.84
CA GLY A 22 -63.04 -59.58 -47.96
C GLY A 22 -61.91 -59.08 -48.85
N HIS A 23 -60.92 -58.44 -48.35
CA HIS A 23 -59.75 -57.95 -49.09
C HIS A 23 -58.44 -58.31 -48.29
N ASP A 24 -57.37 -58.43 -49.01
CA ASP A 24 -56.06 -58.54 -48.39
C ASP A 24 -55.68 -57.22 -47.73
N HIS A 25 -55.39 -57.26 -46.43
CA HIS A 25 -55.10 -56.07 -45.68
C HIS A 25 -53.77 -55.41 -46.13
N ILE A 26 -53.85 -54.13 -46.51
CA ILE A 26 -52.67 -53.31 -46.78
C ILE A 26 -52.27 -52.64 -45.48
N TRP A 27 -51.30 -53.26 -44.79
CA TRP A 27 -50.88 -52.82 -43.48
C TRP A 27 -49.91 -51.63 -43.54
N GLN A 28 -50.23 -50.58 -42.89
CA GLN A 28 -49.30 -49.52 -42.47
C GLN A 28 -48.55 -49.97 -41.22
N ALA A 29 -47.24 -49.77 -41.17
CA ALA A 29 -46.45 -50.17 -40.05
C ALA A 29 -46.89 -49.44 -38.77
N ALA A 30 -46.78 -50.11 -37.63
CA ALA A 30 -47.05 -49.49 -36.32
C ALA A 30 -46.16 -48.27 -36.09
N THR A 31 -46.74 -47.22 -35.56
CA THR A 31 -46.05 -46.06 -35.10
C THR A 31 -46.14 -45.99 -33.56
N CYS A 32 -45.41 -45.15 -32.95
CA CYS A 32 -45.52 -45.00 -31.50
C CYS A 32 -46.85 -44.30 -31.02
N ARG A 33 -47.73 -43.92 -31.98
CA ARG A 33 -49.07 -43.40 -31.70
C ARG A 33 -50.17 -44.40 -32.09
N MET A 34 -49.92 -45.28 -33.02
CA MET A 34 -50.95 -46.19 -33.54
C MET A 34 -50.33 -47.56 -33.78
N PRO A 35 -51.06 -48.66 -33.46
CA PRO A 35 -50.69 -50.00 -33.83
C PRO A 35 -50.69 -50.15 -35.35
N LYS A 36 -50.16 -51.25 -35.84
CA LYS A 36 -50.22 -51.62 -37.27
C LYS A 36 -51.69 -51.55 -37.71
N THR A 37 -51.96 -50.70 -38.71
CA THR A 37 -53.34 -50.38 -39.09
C THR A 37 -53.55 -50.63 -40.59
N CYS A 38 -54.63 -51.29 -40.97
CA CYS A 38 -54.97 -51.43 -42.36
C CYS A 38 -55.40 -50.09 -42.97
N ALA A 39 -54.77 -49.72 -44.09
CA ALA A 39 -55.02 -48.44 -44.76
C ALA A 39 -56.45 -48.32 -45.34
N GLU A 40 -57.08 -49.43 -45.61
CA GLU A 40 -58.40 -49.47 -46.29
C GLU A 40 -59.59 -49.61 -45.27
N CYS A 41 -59.45 -50.44 -44.28
CA CYS A 41 -60.55 -50.74 -43.38
C CYS A 41 -60.34 -50.27 -41.94
N GLY A 42 -59.21 -49.74 -41.60
CA GLY A 42 -58.88 -49.26 -40.26
C GLY A 42 -58.70 -50.37 -39.20
N ALA A 43 -58.72 -51.68 -39.58
CA ALA A 43 -58.44 -52.77 -38.64
C ALA A 43 -57.00 -52.61 -38.10
N THR A 44 -56.84 -52.96 -36.83
CA THR A 44 -55.54 -52.83 -36.13
C THR A 44 -55.01 -54.20 -35.72
N GLU A 45 -53.69 -54.40 -35.75
CA GLU A 45 -53.01 -55.59 -35.31
C GLU A 45 -51.77 -55.28 -34.45
N GLY A 46 -51.64 -55.95 -33.35
CA GLY A 46 -50.50 -55.75 -32.41
C GLY A 46 -50.61 -54.53 -31.54
N THR A 47 -49.46 -54.08 -31.08
CA THR A 47 -49.31 -52.87 -30.22
C THR A 47 -48.65 -51.74 -30.98
N THR A 48 -48.70 -50.53 -30.41
CA THR A 48 -47.91 -49.41 -30.90
C THR A 48 -46.42 -49.74 -30.87
N ALA A 49 -45.67 -49.17 -31.79
CA ALA A 49 -44.20 -49.23 -31.74
C ALA A 49 -43.64 -48.49 -30.52
N ASP A 50 -42.49 -48.95 -30.08
CA ASP A 50 -41.78 -48.26 -29.01
C ASP A 50 -41.37 -46.85 -29.42
N HIS A 51 -41.36 -45.93 -28.42
CA HIS A 51 -40.86 -44.57 -28.65
C HIS A 51 -39.34 -44.56 -28.87
N THR A 52 -38.90 -43.85 -29.88
CA THR A 52 -37.48 -43.53 -30.10
C THR A 52 -37.15 -42.24 -29.37
N TRP A 53 -36.62 -42.37 -28.15
CA TRP A 53 -36.38 -41.26 -27.27
C TRP A 53 -35.06 -40.54 -27.57
N GLN A 54 -35.14 -39.25 -27.67
CA GLN A 54 -34.01 -38.35 -27.53
C GLN A 54 -33.82 -38.02 -26.05
N ALA A 55 -32.58 -37.97 -25.60
CA ALA A 55 -32.27 -37.68 -24.20
C ALA A 55 -32.75 -36.29 -23.80
N ALA A 56 -33.12 -36.14 -22.52
CA ALA A 56 -33.49 -34.87 -21.98
C ALA A 56 -32.25 -33.89 -22.05
N THR A 57 -32.53 -32.67 -22.40
CA THR A 57 -31.58 -31.53 -22.28
C THR A 57 -32.02 -30.63 -21.14
N CYS A 58 -31.22 -29.69 -20.77
CA CYS A 58 -31.62 -28.72 -19.74
C CYS A 58 -32.73 -27.75 -20.22
N GLN A 59 -33.12 -27.82 -21.49
CA GLN A 59 -34.23 -27.00 -22.03
C GLN A 59 -35.46 -27.83 -22.33
N THR A 60 -35.32 -29.13 -22.54
CA THR A 60 -36.43 -29.99 -22.95
C THR A 60 -36.36 -31.34 -22.22
N PRO A 61 -37.52 -31.90 -21.82
CA PRO A 61 -37.57 -33.23 -21.30
C PRO A 61 -37.22 -34.26 -22.38
N LYS A 62 -37.01 -35.51 -21.99
CA LYS A 62 -36.84 -36.64 -22.91
C LYS A 62 -38.00 -36.66 -23.90
N THR A 63 -37.74 -36.57 -25.18
CA THR A 63 -38.75 -36.36 -26.23
C THR A 63 -38.65 -37.43 -27.31
N CYS A 64 -39.78 -38.00 -27.69
CA CYS A 64 -39.81 -38.96 -28.79
C CYS A 64 -39.58 -38.23 -30.15
N ALA A 65 -38.55 -38.62 -30.88
CA ALA A 65 -38.18 -38.02 -32.16
C ALA A 65 -39.28 -38.17 -33.25
N ALA A 66 -40.12 -39.23 -33.12
CA ALA A 66 -41.12 -39.52 -34.11
C ALA A 66 -42.49 -38.87 -33.83
N CYS A 67 -42.86 -38.71 -32.56
CA CYS A 67 -44.20 -38.24 -32.23
C CYS A 67 -44.27 -37.02 -31.30
N GLY A 68 -43.14 -36.58 -30.79
CA GLY A 68 -43.07 -35.44 -29.89
C GLY A 68 -43.58 -35.70 -28.47
N ALA A 69 -43.94 -36.97 -28.11
CA ALA A 69 -44.29 -37.26 -26.74
C ALA A 69 -43.13 -37.02 -25.80
N THR A 70 -43.39 -36.54 -24.60
CA THR A 70 -42.35 -36.25 -23.60
C THR A 70 -42.47 -37.15 -22.39
N GLU A 71 -41.35 -37.46 -21.75
CA GLU A 71 -41.26 -38.26 -20.55
C GLU A 71 -40.30 -37.62 -19.55
N GLY A 72 -40.74 -37.47 -18.28
CA GLY A 72 -39.94 -36.83 -17.24
C GLY A 72 -39.90 -35.30 -17.32
N THR A 73 -38.85 -34.75 -16.75
CA THR A 73 -38.55 -33.30 -16.74
C THR A 73 -37.29 -33.00 -17.56
N ALA A 74 -37.05 -31.76 -17.91
CA ALA A 74 -35.79 -31.32 -18.44
C ALA A 74 -34.65 -31.68 -17.46
N ALA A 75 -33.46 -31.93 -18.00
CA ALA A 75 -32.27 -32.19 -17.18
C ALA A 75 -31.87 -30.91 -16.44
N ASP A 76 -31.14 -31.09 -15.36
CA ASP A 76 -30.57 -29.95 -14.62
C ASP A 76 -29.54 -29.24 -15.46
N HIS A 77 -29.43 -27.92 -15.23
CA HIS A 77 -28.39 -27.13 -15.86
C HIS A 77 -27.01 -27.47 -15.28
N THR A 78 -26.03 -27.60 -16.14
CA THR A 78 -24.60 -27.68 -15.75
C THR A 78 -24.03 -26.26 -15.72
N TRP A 79 -23.92 -25.72 -14.53
CA TRP A 79 -23.51 -24.32 -14.35
C TRP A 79 -22.00 -24.17 -14.30
N GLN A 80 -21.49 -23.24 -15.09
CA GLN A 80 -20.21 -22.59 -14.88
C GLN A 80 -20.40 -21.43 -13.89
N ALA A 81 -19.53 -21.33 -12.89
CA ALA A 81 -19.60 -20.26 -11.90
C ALA A 81 -19.51 -18.86 -12.53
N ALA A 82 -20.17 -17.89 -11.92
CA ALA A 82 -20.02 -16.50 -12.33
C ALA A 82 -18.57 -16.03 -12.18
N THR A 83 -18.15 -15.15 -13.07
CA THR A 83 -16.90 -14.40 -13.00
C THR A 83 -17.23 -12.92 -12.99
N CYS A 84 -16.26 -12.04 -12.79
CA CYS A 84 -16.49 -10.61 -12.91
C CYS A 84 -16.77 -10.14 -14.36
N GLN A 85 -16.61 -11.01 -15.36
CA GLN A 85 -16.93 -10.71 -16.77
C GLN A 85 -18.25 -11.33 -17.23
N MET A 86 -18.69 -12.39 -16.57
CA MET A 86 -19.87 -13.13 -16.99
C MET A 86 -20.68 -13.64 -15.79
N PRO A 87 -22.02 -13.60 -15.87
CA PRO A 87 -22.86 -14.23 -14.89
C PRO A 87 -22.70 -15.75 -14.90
N LYS A 88 -23.22 -16.44 -13.90
CA LYS A 88 -23.31 -17.90 -13.86
C LYS A 88 -24.02 -18.38 -15.12
N THR A 89 -23.37 -19.23 -15.92
CA THR A 89 -23.81 -19.60 -17.25
C THR A 89 -23.87 -21.12 -17.43
N CYS A 90 -24.99 -21.63 -17.97
CA CYS A 90 -25.09 -23.03 -18.29
C CYS A 90 -24.20 -23.38 -19.50
N THR A 91 -23.28 -24.33 -19.31
CA THR A 91 -22.34 -24.74 -20.38
C THR A 91 -23.02 -25.46 -21.56
N ALA A 92 -24.23 -25.98 -21.35
CA ALA A 92 -24.96 -26.73 -22.36
C ALA A 92 -25.91 -25.87 -23.20
N CYS A 93 -26.52 -24.82 -22.62
CA CYS A 93 -27.56 -24.06 -23.32
C CYS A 93 -27.35 -22.55 -23.30
N GLY A 94 -26.34 -22.06 -22.59
CA GLY A 94 -26.06 -20.63 -22.50
C GLY A 94 -27.01 -19.84 -21.59
N ALA A 95 -27.95 -20.50 -20.90
CA ALA A 95 -28.83 -19.80 -19.94
C ALA A 95 -27.98 -19.19 -18.83
N THR A 96 -28.34 -18.00 -18.35
CA THR A 96 -27.63 -17.28 -17.31
C THR A 96 -28.49 -17.15 -16.05
N GLU A 97 -27.82 -17.12 -14.88
CA GLU A 97 -28.47 -16.92 -13.59
C GLU A 97 -27.66 -15.91 -12.77
N GLY A 98 -28.36 -14.89 -12.23
CA GLY A 98 -27.75 -13.82 -11.45
C GLY A 98 -27.04 -12.77 -12.32
N ALA A 99 -26.10 -12.06 -11.71
CA ALA A 99 -25.24 -11.07 -12.35
C ALA A 99 -23.77 -11.57 -12.36
N ALA A 100 -22.95 -10.94 -13.19
CA ALA A 100 -21.49 -11.07 -13.05
C ALA A 100 -21.04 -10.62 -11.67
N LEU A 101 -19.96 -11.17 -11.17
CA LEU A 101 -19.36 -10.74 -9.90
C LEU A 101 -18.80 -9.32 -10.06
N GLU A 102 -18.75 -8.60 -8.96
CA GLU A 102 -18.04 -7.33 -8.93
C GLU A 102 -16.53 -7.56 -9.11
N HIS A 103 -15.86 -6.58 -9.73
CA HIS A 103 -14.41 -6.64 -9.86
C HIS A 103 -13.76 -6.46 -8.48
N ASN A 104 -12.80 -7.31 -8.18
CA ASN A 104 -11.94 -7.18 -7.01
C ASN A 104 -10.62 -6.55 -7.46
N TYR A 105 -10.57 -5.21 -7.47
CA TYR A 105 -9.37 -4.49 -7.82
C TYR A 105 -8.34 -4.54 -6.70
N GLY A 106 -7.08 -4.71 -7.07
CA GLY A 106 -5.92 -4.56 -6.20
C GLY A 106 -5.70 -3.11 -5.78
N GLN A 107 -4.56 -2.87 -5.15
CA GLN A 107 -4.11 -1.51 -4.82
C GLN A 107 -3.87 -0.71 -6.10
N TRP A 108 -3.99 0.63 -5.99
CA TRP A 108 -3.59 1.51 -7.07
C TRP A 108 -2.07 1.41 -7.28
N GLY A 109 -1.66 1.36 -8.53
CA GLY A 109 -0.26 1.47 -8.93
C GLY A 109 0.29 2.88 -8.75
N GLU A 110 1.57 3.04 -9.05
CA GLU A 110 2.23 4.34 -9.05
C GLU A 110 1.58 5.30 -10.04
N LYS A 111 1.76 6.60 -9.80
CA LYS A 111 1.33 7.65 -10.71
C LYS A 111 2.25 7.68 -11.92
N GLU A 112 1.70 7.65 -13.11
CA GLU A 112 2.43 7.72 -14.37
C GLU A 112 1.96 8.91 -15.20
N GLN A 113 2.88 9.59 -15.86
CA GLN A 113 2.56 10.67 -16.79
C GLN A 113 2.47 10.11 -18.21
N ASP A 114 1.38 10.37 -18.88
CA ASP A 114 1.23 10.00 -20.30
C ASP A 114 1.95 10.99 -21.24
N ALA A 115 1.97 10.68 -22.53
CA ALA A 115 2.62 11.51 -23.54
C ALA A 115 1.99 12.91 -23.71
N SER A 116 0.80 13.15 -23.18
CA SER A 116 0.11 14.45 -23.18
C SER A 116 0.42 15.29 -21.95
N GLY A 117 1.12 14.71 -20.95
CA GLY A 117 1.42 15.36 -19.68
C GLY A 117 0.36 15.11 -18.59
N GLN A 118 -0.67 14.29 -18.89
CA GLN A 118 -1.71 13.95 -17.93
C GLN A 118 -1.22 12.84 -17.00
N TRP A 119 -1.37 13.03 -15.69
CA TRP A 119 -1.05 12.03 -14.69
C TRP A 119 -2.21 11.07 -14.45
N THR A 120 -1.90 9.79 -14.45
CA THR A 120 -2.85 8.71 -14.21
C THR A 120 -2.25 7.68 -13.27
N ARG A 121 -3.13 6.92 -12.64
CA ARG A 121 -2.74 5.66 -11.98
C ARG A 121 -3.71 4.56 -12.37
N SER A 122 -3.24 3.34 -12.34
CA SER A 122 -4.05 2.19 -12.73
C SER A 122 -4.00 1.09 -11.68
N ARG A 123 -5.05 0.28 -11.68
CA ARG A 123 -5.12 -0.94 -10.88
C ARG A 123 -5.79 -2.06 -11.68
N SER A 124 -5.47 -3.28 -11.36
CA SER A 124 -5.99 -4.45 -12.06
C SER A 124 -6.90 -5.27 -11.17
N CYS A 125 -7.96 -5.81 -11.75
CA CYS A 125 -8.79 -6.79 -11.08
C CYS A 125 -7.99 -8.08 -10.86
N THR A 126 -7.89 -8.53 -9.62
CA THR A 126 -7.13 -9.72 -9.23
C THR A 126 -7.72 -11.02 -9.78
N LEU A 127 -8.99 -10.98 -10.24
CA LEU A 127 -9.71 -12.15 -10.75
C LEU A 127 -9.68 -12.28 -12.27
N CYS A 128 -9.67 -11.17 -13.02
CA CYS A 128 -9.79 -11.22 -14.48
C CYS A 128 -8.76 -10.35 -15.21
N GLY A 129 -7.95 -9.56 -14.49
CA GLY A 129 -6.97 -8.67 -15.09
C GLY A 129 -7.54 -7.40 -15.72
N ASP A 130 -8.84 -7.16 -15.60
CA ASP A 130 -9.46 -5.91 -16.08
C ASP A 130 -8.79 -4.71 -15.41
N GLN A 131 -8.49 -3.68 -16.19
CA GLN A 131 -7.79 -2.50 -15.70
C GLN A 131 -8.75 -1.34 -15.48
N GLN A 132 -8.59 -0.71 -14.34
CA GLN A 132 -9.20 0.57 -14.04
C GLN A 132 -8.11 1.64 -13.97
N THR A 133 -8.28 2.72 -14.72
CA THR A 133 -7.38 3.88 -14.70
C THR A 133 -8.18 5.08 -14.23
N GLU A 134 -7.57 5.92 -13.41
CA GLU A 134 -8.14 7.22 -13.04
C GLU A 134 -7.13 8.33 -13.29
N GLU A 135 -7.64 9.50 -13.65
CA GLU A 135 -6.83 10.72 -13.69
C GLU A 135 -6.55 11.17 -12.26
N VAL A 136 -5.31 11.55 -12.00
CA VAL A 136 -4.86 12.05 -10.71
C VAL A 136 -4.06 13.32 -10.92
N ASP A 137 -3.98 14.12 -9.89
CA ASP A 137 -3.01 15.21 -9.89
C ASP A 137 -1.60 14.63 -9.91
N GLY A 138 -0.73 15.25 -10.67
CA GLY A 138 0.70 14.93 -10.68
C GLY A 138 1.28 15.04 -9.28
N PRO A 139 2.51 14.53 -9.07
CA PRO A 139 3.21 14.80 -7.83
C PRO A 139 3.25 16.32 -7.65
N THR A 140 2.64 16.80 -6.58
CA THR A 140 2.78 18.20 -6.19
C THR A 140 4.24 18.35 -5.80
N ILE A 141 4.99 19.14 -6.57
CA ILE A 141 6.33 19.56 -6.14
C ILE A 141 6.09 20.38 -4.88
N ARG A 142 6.36 19.78 -3.73
CA ARG A 142 6.26 20.46 -2.45
C ARG A 142 7.46 21.37 -2.30
N THR A 143 7.21 22.67 -2.34
CA THR A 143 8.24 23.70 -2.13
C THR A 143 8.32 24.11 -0.65
N ASP A 144 7.49 23.48 0.19
CA ASP A 144 7.39 23.70 1.63
C ASP A 144 8.07 22.60 2.46
N LEU A 145 8.84 21.71 1.82
CA LEU A 145 9.69 20.72 2.51
C LEU A 145 11.01 21.36 2.95
N GLY A 146 11.75 20.66 3.80
CA GLY A 146 13.13 21.00 4.12
C GLY A 146 14.06 20.91 2.90
N SER A 147 15.27 21.43 3.04
CA SER A 147 16.22 21.49 1.94
C SER A 147 16.70 20.12 1.43
N ALA A 148 16.60 19.07 2.26
CA ALA A 148 16.79 17.70 1.80
C ALA A 148 15.60 17.14 0.98
N GLY A 149 14.50 17.85 0.90
CA GLY A 149 13.31 17.40 0.18
C GLY A 149 12.54 16.30 0.93
N SER A 150 11.92 15.37 0.20
CA SER A 150 11.23 14.23 0.82
C SER A 150 12.23 13.14 1.23
N PRO A 151 12.03 12.44 2.35
CA PRO A 151 12.88 11.32 2.77
C PRO A 151 12.70 10.05 1.92
N GLU A 152 11.90 10.11 0.85
CA GLU A 152 11.73 9.01 -0.09
C GLU A 152 13.02 8.80 -0.91
N GLY A 153 13.36 7.52 -1.17
CA GLY A 153 14.56 7.14 -1.88
C GLY A 153 15.78 7.02 -0.95
N THR A 154 16.97 7.33 -1.47
CA THR A 154 18.23 7.20 -0.73
C THR A 154 18.71 8.55 -0.23
N THR A 155 18.98 8.64 1.07
CA THR A 155 19.60 9.78 1.74
C THR A 155 21.00 9.40 2.19
N LEU A 156 22.02 10.19 1.78
CA LEU A 156 23.36 10.08 2.34
C LEU A 156 23.48 10.93 3.59
N ILE A 157 24.19 10.42 4.59
CA ILE A 157 24.60 11.20 5.77
C ILE A 157 26.13 11.17 5.81
N VAL A 158 26.73 12.31 5.49
CA VAL A 158 28.19 12.50 5.53
C VAL A 158 28.57 12.93 6.93
N SER A 159 29.46 12.20 7.58
CA SER A 159 29.91 12.46 8.94
C SER A 159 31.23 13.22 8.97
N ILE A 160 31.22 14.40 9.60
CA ILE A 160 32.37 15.27 9.76
C ILE A 160 32.70 15.40 11.25
N PHE A 161 33.79 14.79 11.70
CA PHE A 161 34.29 14.91 13.07
C PHE A 161 35.11 16.19 13.16
N ALA A 162 34.46 17.21 13.75
CA ALA A 162 34.97 18.57 13.73
C ALA A 162 35.66 18.96 15.04
N ASN A 163 36.81 19.58 14.93
CA ASN A 163 37.46 20.27 16.06
C ASN A 163 37.07 21.75 16.06
N GLU A 164 37.00 22.33 17.23
CA GLU A 164 36.89 23.77 17.46
C GLU A 164 37.87 24.23 18.51
N LEU A 165 37.95 25.53 18.82
CA LEU A 165 38.98 26.08 19.72
C LEU A 165 39.07 25.40 21.09
N ASN A 166 37.99 24.88 21.62
CA ASN A 166 37.92 24.35 22.99
C ASN A 166 37.64 22.84 23.03
N THR A 167 37.29 22.24 21.89
CA THR A 167 36.98 20.80 21.81
C THR A 167 37.67 20.17 20.61
N SER A 168 38.24 19.00 20.81
CA SER A 168 38.89 18.26 19.74
C SER A 168 38.67 16.76 19.91
N TRP A 169 38.71 16.07 18.81
CA TRP A 169 38.76 14.61 18.74
C TRP A 169 40.21 14.16 18.80
N ASP A 170 40.47 13.18 19.69
CA ASP A 170 41.75 12.43 19.70
C ASP A 170 41.44 10.93 19.60
N PHE A 171 41.35 10.42 18.38
CA PHE A 171 41.02 9.01 18.12
C PHE A 171 42.14 8.02 18.51
N GLU A 172 43.27 8.48 19.06
CA GLU A 172 44.23 7.63 19.74
C GLU A 172 43.75 7.26 21.16
N THR A 173 42.86 8.04 21.75
CA THR A 173 42.23 7.72 23.04
C THR A 173 41.17 6.62 22.92
N VAL A 174 40.98 5.86 23.97
CA VAL A 174 39.92 4.84 24.05
C VAL A 174 38.54 5.50 24.14
N GLU A 175 38.47 6.64 24.84
CA GLU A 175 37.24 7.36 25.09
C GLU A 175 36.65 7.92 23.79
N ASP A 176 37.42 8.62 22.97
CA ASP A 176 36.92 9.23 21.74
C ASP A 176 36.57 8.17 20.69
N ARG A 177 37.32 7.06 20.63
CA ARG A 177 36.90 5.93 19.80
C ARG A 177 35.58 5.31 20.26
N ALA A 178 35.40 5.15 21.56
CA ALA A 178 34.15 4.62 22.11
C ALA A 178 32.98 5.57 21.85
N THR A 179 33.19 6.86 22.02
CA THR A 179 32.18 7.90 21.71
C THR A 179 31.81 7.88 20.23
N ARG A 180 32.77 7.81 19.33
CA ARG A 180 32.51 7.68 17.89
C ARG A 180 31.69 6.43 17.56
N THR A 181 32.06 5.28 18.14
CA THR A 181 31.30 4.04 17.95
C THR A 181 29.88 4.15 18.53
N LEU A 182 29.72 4.84 19.67
CA LEU A 182 28.39 5.09 20.25
C LEU A 182 27.53 5.93 19.31
N MET A 183 28.07 6.97 18.69
CA MET A 183 27.32 7.78 17.69
C MET A 183 26.89 6.95 16.50
N LEU A 184 27.74 6.05 16.01
CA LEU A 184 27.35 5.15 14.92
C LEU A 184 26.19 4.22 15.32
N ASN A 185 26.27 3.61 16.51
CA ASN A 185 25.18 2.77 17.03
C ASN A 185 23.87 3.56 17.19
N HIS A 186 23.94 4.81 17.62
CA HIS A 186 22.74 5.66 17.74
C HIS A 186 22.19 6.04 16.34
N MET A 187 23.06 6.23 15.34
CA MET A 187 22.64 6.40 13.96
C MET A 187 21.93 5.17 13.41
N ASP A 188 22.41 3.95 13.74
CA ASP A 188 21.73 2.70 13.35
C ASP A 188 20.30 2.68 13.87
N VAL A 189 20.11 3.03 15.14
CA VAL A 189 18.77 3.06 15.77
C VAL A 189 17.91 4.16 15.15
N ALA A 190 18.45 5.36 14.97
CA ALA A 190 17.70 6.51 14.42
C ALA A 190 17.23 6.25 12.99
N THR A 191 18.13 5.80 12.13
CA THR A 191 17.82 5.55 10.72
C THR A 191 16.91 4.34 10.50
N ALA A 192 17.08 3.28 11.29
CA ALA A 192 16.18 2.13 11.26
C ALA A 192 14.76 2.52 11.70
N TRP A 193 14.65 3.33 12.75
CA TRP A 193 13.37 3.85 13.22
C TRP A 193 12.71 4.74 12.15
N LEU A 194 13.44 5.70 11.58
CA LEU A 194 12.94 6.56 10.50
C LEU A 194 12.46 5.74 9.30
N THR A 195 13.27 4.80 8.83
CA THR A 195 12.89 3.91 7.72
C THR A 195 11.59 3.17 8.01
N GLN A 196 11.43 2.67 9.23
CA GLN A 196 10.20 1.98 9.64
C GLN A 196 8.99 2.93 9.65
N GLN A 197 9.13 4.14 10.23
CA GLN A 197 8.02 5.10 10.31
C GLN A 197 7.61 5.61 8.91
N ILE A 198 8.58 5.95 8.07
CA ILE A 198 8.34 6.37 6.68
C ILE A 198 7.63 5.26 5.89
N GLY A 199 8.04 4.00 6.10
CA GLY A 199 7.43 2.83 5.48
C GLY A 199 5.95 2.63 5.84
N VAL A 200 5.48 3.11 7.00
CA VAL A 200 4.06 3.07 7.38
C VAL A 200 3.19 3.86 6.39
N TYR A 201 3.75 4.92 5.80
CA TYR A 201 3.08 5.77 4.82
C TYR A 201 3.28 5.32 3.37
N GLY A 202 3.91 4.14 3.16
CA GLY A 202 4.08 3.53 1.85
C GLY A 202 5.28 4.04 1.05
N ALA A 203 6.10 4.92 1.62
CA ALA A 203 7.33 5.41 1.01
C ALA A 203 8.51 4.49 1.32
N GLU A 204 9.37 4.26 0.33
CA GLU A 204 10.62 3.54 0.51
C GLU A 204 11.74 4.53 0.83
N SER A 205 12.36 4.37 1.99
CA SER A 205 13.46 5.21 2.45
C SER A 205 14.67 4.36 2.80
N ARG A 206 15.84 4.84 2.43
CA ARG A 206 17.12 4.22 2.72
C ARG A 206 18.14 5.27 3.13
N PHE A 207 18.77 5.07 4.30
CA PHE A 207 19.86 5.91 4.78
C PHE A 207 21.19 5.19 4.60
N ILE A 208 22.20 5.88 4.04
CA ILE A 208 23.59 5.42 3.93
C ILE A 208 24.46 6.39 4.72
N TYR A 209 25.00 5.93 5.83
CA TYR A 209 25.68 6.75 6.84
C TYR A 209 26.90 6.05 7.47
N ASP A 210 26.95 4.71 7.40
CA ASP A 210 27.97 3.93 8.06
C ASP A 210 29.34 4.19 7.41
N TRP A 211 30.13 5.00 8.10
CA TRP A 211 31.47 5.37 7.65
C TRP A 211 32.51 4.25 7.82
N GLU A 212 32.21 3.18 8.55
CA GLU A 212 33.08 2.00 8.64
C GLU A 212 32.93 1.14 7.38
N GLU A 213 31.72 1.05 6.85
CA GLU A 213 31.42 0.39 5.58
C GLU A 213 31.69 1.31 4.36
N ASN A 214 31.48 2.63 4.53
CA ASN A 214 31.57 3.65 3.49
C ASN A 214 32.57 4.75 3.88
N PRO A 215 33.88 4.51 3.80
CA PRO A 215 34.92 5.45 4.29
C PRO A 215 34.93 6.82 3.59
N ASP A 216 34.31 6.95 2.45
CA ASP A 216 34.14 8.21 1.71
C ASP A 216 33.02 9.09 2.27
N LEU A 217 32.26 8.60 3.26
CA LEU A 217 31.31 9.40 4.05
C LEU A 217 31.91 9.90 5.38
N TYR A 218 33.21 9.72 5.59
CA TYR A 218 33.92 10.09 6.80
C TYR A 218 34.95 11.20 6.53
N TYR A 219 34.81 12.31 7.28
CA TYR A 219 35.71 13.47 7.19
C TYR A 219 36.11 13.95 8.58
N THR A 220 37.24 14.67 8.63
CA THR A 220 37.67 15.39 9.83
C THR A 220 38.08 16.80 9.45
N HIS A 221 37.79 17.78 10.31
CA HIS A 221 38.19 19.17 10.08
C HIS A 221 38.44 19.93 11.38
N ASP A 222 39.39 20.89 11.32
CA ASP A 222 39.66 21.80 12.42
C ASP A 222 39.28 23.22 12.00
N PHE A 223 38.20 23.72 12.63
CA PHE A 223 37.66 25.03 12.29
C PHE A 223 38.38 26.19 12.94
N ASN A 224 39.21 25.98 13.98
CA ASN A 224 39.80 27.04 14.78
C ASN A 224 38.83 28.15 15.23
N GLN A 225 37.60 27.79 15.49
CA GLN A 225 36.50 28.66 15.84
C GLN A 225 35.60 28.00 16.90
N LEU A 226 34.86 28.83 17.68
CA LEU A 226 33.87 28.35 18.62
C LEU A 226 32.50 28.29 17.95
N PHE A 227 31.94 27.12 17.79
CA PHE A 227 30.54 26.89 17.35
C PHE A 227 29.59 26.75 18.54
N LEU A 228 30.08 26.27 19.67
CA LEU A 228 29.32 26.04 20.90
C LEU A 228 28.69 27.28 21.52
N VAL A 229 29.21 28.46 21.26
CA VAL A 229 28.87 29.64 22.08
C VAL A 229 27.80 30.51 21.47
N ARG A 230 27.49 30.38 20.18
CA ARG A 230 26.47 31.23 19.56
C ARG A 230 25.88 30.63 18.29
N LYS A 231 24.62 30.28 18.41
CA LYS A 231 23.68 30.13 17.28
C LYS A 231 23.66 31.37 16.35
N ASP A 232 24.04 32.55 16.88
CA ASP A 232 23.98 33.85 16.20
C ASP A 232 25.35 34.38 15.69
N SER A 233 26.44 33.61 15.79
CA SER A 233 27.78 34.16 15.51
C SER A 233 28.17 34.21 14.03
N GLY A 234 27.29 33.83 13.10
CA GLY A 234 27.57 33.88 11.66
C GLY A 234 28.67 32.92 11.21
N GLY A 235 28.90 31.86 11.97
CA GLY A 235 29.94 30.85 11.67
C GLY A 235 29.48 29.74 10.69
N TYR A 236 28.21 29.65 10.42
CA TYR A 236 27.62 28.59 9.58
C TYR A 236 28.18 28.57 8.15
N TRP A 237 28.42 29.75 7.56
CA TRP A 237 29.00 29.84 6.24
C TRP A 237 30.35 29.12 6.12
N LYS A 238 31.07 28.90 7.23
CA LYS A 238 32.35 28.14 7.21
C LYS A 238 32.10 26.64 7.08
N GLN A 239 31.03 26.14 7.65
CA GLN A 239 30.63 24.73 7.45
C GLN A 239 30.18 24.52 6.02
N GLU A 240 29.34 25.42 5.51
CA GLU A 240 28.90 25.40 4.11
C GLU A 240 30.11 25.50 3.16
N LEU A 241 31.03 26.44 3.39
CA LEU A 241 32.23 26.59 2.59
C LEU A 241 33.08 25.33 2.66
N TYR A 242 33.25 24.73 3.85
CA TYR A 242 33.99 23.49 4.01
C TYR A 242 33.33 22.35 3.17
N VAL A 243 32.04 22.20 3.22
CA VAL A 243 31.30 21.20 2.43
C VAL A 243 31.57 21.45 0.93
N LEU A 244 31.35 22.66 0.45
CA LEU A 244 31.49 23.02 -0.95
C LEU A 244 32.93 22.82 -1.48
N GLU A 245 33.94 23.05 -0.65
CA GLU A 245 35.34 22.96 -1.07
C GLU A 245 35.95 21.55 -0.91
N ASN A 246 35.41 20.72 -0.01
CA ASN A 246 36.11 19.50 0.40
C ASN A 246 35.30 18.23 0.20
N ILE A 247 33.97 18.31 0.04
CA ILE A 247 33.12 17.13 -0.11
C ILE A 247 32.62 17.04 -1.55
N PRO A 248 32.93 15.97 -2.28
CA PRO A 248 32.50 15.79 -3.67
C PRO A 248 31.04 15.34 -3.73
N THR A 249 30.10 16.25 -3.37
CA THR A 249 28.70 16.01 -3.19
C THR A 249 28.05 15.29 -4.36
N GLU A 250 28.25 15.79 -5.59
CA GLU A 250 27.65 15.22 -6.78
C GLU A 250 28.17 13.80 -7.08
N GLU A 251 29.50 13.59 -6.88
CA GLU A 251 30.11 12.27 -7.08
C GLU A 251 29.60 11.25 -6.05
N LEU A 252 29.36 11.69 -4.81
CA LEU A 252 28.78 10.84 -3.76
C LEU A 252 27.31 10.52 -4.08
N LYS A 253 26.51 11.52 -4.46
CA LYS A 253 25.10 11.31 -4.85
C LYS A 253 25.02 10.35 -6.05
N GLU A 254 25.85 10.51 -7.07
CA GLU A 254 25.90 9.63 -8.22
C GLU A 254 26.31 8.19 -7.82
N LYS A 255 27.38 8.06 -7.05
CA LYS A 255 27.92 6.76 -6.60
C LYS A 255 26.90 5.92 -5.87
N TYR A 256 26.15 6.55 -4.96
CA TYR A 256 25.17 5.89 -4.09
C TYR A 256 23.73 5.96 -4.63
N GLN A 257 23.51 6.60 -5.79
CA GLN A 257 22.20 6.87 -6.38
C GLN A 257 21.28 7.58 -5.38
N ALA A 258 21.83 8.56 -4.66
CA ALA A 258 21.13 9.26 -3.59
C ALA A 258 20.36 10.47 -4.12
N GLN A 259 19.14 10.63 -3.61
CA GLN A 259 18.29 11.79 -3.85
C GLN A 259 18.66 12.94 -2.92
N ASN A 260 18.95 12.61 -1.66
CA ASN A 260 19.22 13.58 -0.61
C ASN A 260 20.63 13.37 -0.03
N ILE A 261 21.21 14.44 0.52
CA ILE A 261 22.45 14.41 1.27
C ILE A 261 22.35 15.33 2.49
N ILE A 262 22.85 14.85 3.62
CA ILE A 262 22.90 15.56 4.90
C ILE A 262 24.33 15.53 5.41
N TYR A 263 24.81 16.66 5.93
CA TYR A 263 26.15 16.80 6.49
C TYR A 263 26.06 16.92 8.01
N MET A 264 26.58 15.93 8.72
CA MET A 264 26.50 15.87 10.17
C MET A 264 27.86 16.16 10.78
N PHE A 265 27.96 17.30 11.47
CA PHE A 265 29.16 17.73 12.16
C PHE A 265 29.12 17.29 13.61
N TYR A 266 30.05 16.44 14.00
CA TYR A 266 30.19 15.95 15.37
C TYR A 266 31.26 16.73 16.13
N PHE A 267 30.85 17.44 17.19
CA PHE A 267 31.74 18.16 18.10
C PHE A 267 31.88 17.37 19.40
N ASN A 268 33.15 17.12 19.81
CA ASN A 268 33.49 16.36 21.03
C ASN A 268 33.33 17.23 22.27
N THR A 269 32.09 17.53 22.63
CA THR A 269 31.75 18.36 23.78
C THR A 269 31.98 17.62 25.10
N ASP A 270 32.11 18.36 26.18
CA ASP A 270 32.26 17.85 27.54
C ASP A 270 31.04 18.20 28.44
N GLU A 271 31.14 17.86 29.73
CA GLU A 271 30.10 18.11 30.73
C GLU A 271 29.74 19.59 30.92
N SER A 272 30.56 20.52 30.44
CA SER A 272 30.30 21.94 30.53
C SER A 272 29.43 22.47 29.38
N ASN A 273 29.16 21.64 28.39
CA ASN A 273 28.32 22.02 27.28
C ASN A 273 26.86 22.28 27.71
N THR A 274 26.35 23.42 27.35
CA THR A 274 24.95 23.85 27.60
C THR A 274 24.18 24.16 26.31
N VAL A 275 24.77 23.80 25.17
CA VAL A 275 24.18 24.04 23.85
C VAL A 275 23.63 22.71 23.32
N ASN A 276 22.35 22.70 22.99
CA ASN A 276 21.72 21.55 22.36
C ASN A 276 22.21 21.38 20.91
N SER A 277 22.17 20.16 20.41
CA SER A 277 22.33 19.88 18.98
C SER A 277 21.21 20.55 18.18
N TRP A 278 21.46 20.86 16.93
CA TRP A 278 20.52 21.57 16.10
C TRP A 278 20.84 21.38 14.61
N SER A 279 19.80 21.49 13.81
CA SER A 279 19.87 21.47 12.35
C SER A 279 19.88 22.89 11.78
N LEU A 280 20.61 23.08 10.72
CA LEU A 280 20.62 24.27 9.90
C LEU A 280 20.20 23.88 8.49
N GLY A 281 18.98 24.26 8.10
CA GLY A 281 18.57 24.24 6.70
C GLY A 281 19.10 25.46 5.97
N ASN A 282 19.64 25.27 4.78
CA ASN A 282 19.99 26.40 3.94
C ASN A 282 18.81 26.77 3.06
N ASN A 283 18.14 27.87 3.40
CA ASN A 283 16.95 28.37 2.71
C ASN A 283 17.14 28.72 1.23
N GLN A 284 18.37 28.82 0.76
CA GLN A 284 18.71 29.22 -0.61
C GLN A 284 19.27 28.08 -1.46
N ASP A 285 19.71 27.00 -0.84
CA ASP A 285 20.32 25.87 -1.49
C ASP A 285 19.76 24.56 -0.93
N LEU A 286 18.82 23.97 -1.68
CA LEU A 286 18.17 22.71 -1.31
C LEU A 286 19.14 21.50 -1.25
N GLU A 287 20.40 21.71 -1.55
CA GLU A 287 21.40 20.64 -1.59
C GLU A 287 22.27 20.58 -0.34
N THR A 288 22.19 21.58 0.57
CA THR A 288 23.08 21.66 1.72
C THR A 288 22.33 21.66 3.05
N GLU A 289 22.21 20.49 3.65
CA GLU A 289 21.64 20.31 4.99
C GLU A 289 22.74 20.01 6.00
N ILE A 290 22.80 20.79 7.06
CA ILE A 290 23.83 20.67 8.11
C ILE A 290 23.18 20.39 9.46
N ILE A 291 23.63 19.32 10.10
CA ILE A 291 23.30 19.00 11.50
C ILE A 291 24.54 19.19 12.36
N ASN A 292 24.41 19.94 13.43
CA ASN A 292 25.46 20.10 14.44
C ASN A 292 25.13 19.19 15.62
N VAL A 293 25.93 18.16 15.80
CA VAL A 293 25.83 17.19 16.89
C VAL A 293 26.85 17.52 17.96
N PHE A 294 26.40 17.98 19.10
CA PHE A 294 27.21 18.08 20.29
C PHE A 294 27.10 16.76 21.04
N VAL A 295 28.16 15.93 20.93
CA VAL A 295 28.09 14.51 21.33
C VAL A 295 27.79 14.28 22.81
N ARG A 296 28.03 15.31 23.66
CA ARG A 296 27.67 15.31 25.07
C ARG A 296 26.86 16.55 25.34
N ASP A 297 25.69 16.35 25.93
CA ASP A 297 24.76 17.40 26.24
C ASP A 297 24.43 17.42 27.72
N ASN A 298 24.27 18.63 28.29
CA ASN A 298 23.89 18.84 29.66
C ASN A 298 22.43 19.32 29.71
N LEU A 299 21.53 18.43 29.47
CA LEU A 299 20.10 18.70 29.62
C LEU A 299 19.75 18.88 31.12
N SER A 300 18.65 19.56 31.39
CA SER A 300 18.18 19.93 32.74
C SER A 300 18.10 18.78 33.77
N ASN A 301 18.18 17.54 33.33
CA ASN A 301 18.08 16.32 34.14
C ASN A 301 19.38 15.53 34.25
N GLY A 302 20.50 16.03 33.75
CA GLY A 302 21.80 15.35 33.82
C GLY A 302 22.60 15.42 32.52
N PHE A 303 23.73 14.75 32.56
CA PHE A 303 24.67 14.68 31.46
C PHE A 303 24.43 13.44 30.59
N TYR A 304 24.28 13.61 29.31
CA TYR A 304 23.96 12.53 28.38
C TYR A 304 24.80 12.62 27.11
N TYR A 305 25.06 11.46 26.50
CA TYR A 305 25.49 11.42 25.10
C TYR A 305 24.26 11.64 24.18
N MET A 306 24.47 12.30 23.06
CA MET A 306 23.44 12.54 22.04
C MET A 306 22.67 11.24 21.75
N PRO A 307 21.39 11.12 22.15
CA PRO A 307 20.66 9.87 22.02
C PRO A 307 20.13 9.66 20.59
N ALA A 308 19.77 8.42 20.28
CA ALA A 308 19.22 8.07 18.97
C ALA A 308 17.93 8.85 18.62
N SER A 309 17.07 9.13 19.62
CA SER A 309 15.85 9.92 19.39
C SER A 309 16.16 11.36 18.97
N SER A 310 17.19 11.98 19.54
CA SER A 310 17.59 13.33 19.14
C SER A 310 18.24 13.33 17.76
N LEU A 311 19.02 12.30 17.39
CA LEU A 311 19.53 12.18 16.02
C LEU A 311 18.40 12.04 14.99
N ALA A 312 17.37 11.21 15.28
CA ALA A 312 16.20 11.10 14.42
C ALA A 312 15.44 12.43 14.30
N HIS A 313 15.25 13.14 15.41
CA HIS A 313 14.63 14.46 15.47
C HIS A 313 15.36 15.47 14.57
N GLU A 314 16.69 15.57 14.70
CA GLU A 314 17.50 16.50 13.89
C GLU A 314 17.48 16.13 12.39
N ILE A 315 17.47 14.83 12.06
CA ILE A 315 17.34 14.39 10.67
C ILE A 315 15.97 14.78 10.10
N MET A 316 14.90 14.72 10.90
CA MET A 316 13.57 15.11 10.43
C MET A 316 13.47 16.60 10.12
N HIS A 317 14.21 17.47 10.82
CA HIS A 317 14.29 18.89 10.46
C HIS A 317 14.82 19.09 9.04
N CYS A 318 15.78 18.31 8.60
CA CYS A 318 16.32 18.40 7.23
C CYS A 318 15.24 18.16 6.17
N PHE A 319 14.19 17.42 6.51
CA PHE A 319 13.04 17.14 5.64
C PHE A 319 11.82 18.06 5.89
N GLY A 320 11.95 19.05 6.76
CA GLY A 320 10.93 20.09 6.97
C GLY A 320 10.07 19.93 8.21
N ALA A 321 10.37 18.97 9.10
CA ALA A 321 9.70 18.89 10.39
C ALA A 321 10.05 20.10 11.28
N HIS A 322 9.09 20.52 12.10
CA HIS A 322 9.23 21.67 12.99
C HIS A 322 9.18 21.24 14.44
N ASP A 323 9.94 21.93 15.29
CA ASP A 323 9.83 21.78 16.73
C ASP A 323 8.43 22.12 17.22
N LEU A 324 7.89 21.27 18.08
CA LEU A 324 6.55 21.45 18.66
C LEU A 324 6.59 21.97 20.11
N TYR A 325 7.77 22.26 20.65
CA TYR A 325 7.97 22.73 22.02
C TYR A 325 8.24 24.23 22.14
N TYR A 326 8.29 24.96 21.00
CA TYR A 326 8.29 26.42 21.00
C TYR A 326 7.51 26.99 19.81
N ALA A 327 6.98 28.22 20.00
CA ALA A 327 6.24 28.87 18.93
C ALA A 327 7.16 29.45 17.87
N SER A 328 6.73 29.33 16.61
CA SER A 328 7.40 29.87 15.42
C SER A 328 6.36 30.47 14.48
N ASP A 329 6.81 30.94 13.32
CA ASP A 329 5.90 31.42 12.27
C ASP A 329 5.00 30.29 11.72
N VAL A 330 5.43 29.02 11.88
CA VAL A 330 4.74 27.82 11.43
C VAL A 330 3.91 27.19 12.54
N ILE A 331 4.44 27.14 13.76
CA ILE A 331 3.81 26.52 14.93
C ILE A 331 3.30 27.61 15.88
N PRO A 332 1.98 27.86 15.95
CA PRO A 332 1.43 28.88 16.84
C PRO A 332 1.52 28.44 18.31
N GLN A 333 1.62 29.43 19.23
CA GLN A 333 1.71 29.19 20.66
C GLN A 333 0.57 28.31 21.18
N SER A 334 -0.64 28.44 20.61
CA SER A 334 -1.79 27.61 21.01
C SER A 334 -1.59 26.11 20.77
N TYR A 335 -0.81 25.75 19.77
CA TYR A 335 -0.47 24.34 19.51
C TYR A 335 0.64 23.85 20.46
N VAL A 336 1.63 24.69 20.74
CA VAL A 336 2.65 24.40 21.77
C VAL A 336 1.98 24.15 23.13
N ASP A 337 1.07 25.04 23.54
CA ASP A 337 0.30 24.90 24.77
C ASP A 337 -0.54 23.61 24.79
N HIS A 338 -1.07 23.21 23.63
CA HIS A 338 -1.78 21.92 23.48
C HIS A 338 -0.84 20.73 23.67
N CYS A 339 0.32 20.72 23.01
CA CYS A 339 1.32 19.65 23.16
C CYS A 339 1.77 19.49 24.61
N GLU A 340 1.99 20.61 25.32
CA GLU A 340 2.31 20.60 26.75
C GLU A 340 1.15 20.04 27.59
N ALA A 341 -0.07 20.47 27.32
CA ALA A 341 -1.26 20.07 28.10
C ALA A 341 -1.58 18.56 27.96
N VAL A 342 -1.26 17.95 26.84
CA VAL A 342 -1.48 16.51 26.60
C VAL A 342 -0.24 15.67 26.88
N ASP A 343 0.87 16.26 27.31
CA ASP A 343 2.17 15.58 27.48
C ASP A 343 2.55 14.81 26.22
N SER A 344 2.64 15.54 25.10
CA SER A 344 2.85 14.95 23.77
C SER A 344 4.06 14.03 23.75
N GLN A 345 3.87 12.87 23.14
CA GLN A 345 4.95 11.89 22.93
C GLN A 345 5.49 11.95 21.49
N ASP A 346 5.15 12.98 20.75
CA ASP A 346 5.66 13.24 19.41
C ASP A 346 7.18 13.50 19.47
N ILE A 347 7.92 12.94 18.52
CA ILE A 347 9.39 13.07 18.50
C ILE A 347 9.84 14.52 18.28
N MET A 348 9.04 15.33 17.59
CA MET A 348 9.33 16.76 17.40
C MET A 348 8.96 17.61 18.61
N TYR A 349 8.25 17.06 19.60
CA TYR A 349 7.98 17.69 20.89
C TYR A 349 8.96 17.27 21.97
N THR A 350 9.34 15.99 22.03
CA THR A 350 10.20 15.44 23.09
C THR A 350 11.10 14.33 22.57
N THR A 351 12.30 14.29 23.10
CA THR A 351 13.25 13.20 22.88
C THR A 351 13.55 12.51 24.21
N CYS A 352 14.14 11.33 24.16
CA CYS A 352 14.50 10.58 25.37
C CYS A 352 15.94 10.15 25.35
N VAL A 353 16.49 9.94 26.54
CA VAL A 353 17.83 9.37 26.73
C VAL A 353 17.73 7.86 26.59
N GLY A 354 18.64 7.24 25.84
CA GLY A 354 18.78 5.79 25.71
C GLY A 354 18.96 5.30 24.28
N ASP A 355 18.99 3.98 24.16
CA ASP A 355 19.32 3.29 22.91
C ASP A 355 18.07 2.90 22.10
N THR A 356 16.89 3.41 22.46
CA THR A 356 15.62 3.14 21.76
C THR A 356 14.82 4.43 21.59
N ILE A 357 13.95 4.48 20.61
CA ILE A 357 13.07 5.60 20.34
C ILE A 357 11.62 5.20 20.62
N PRO A 358 11.11 5.49 21.83
CA PRO A 358 9.72 5.23 22.20
C PRO A 358 8.75 6.31 21.71
N GLN A 359 9.25 7.44 21.21
CA GLN A 359 8.45 8.53 20.72
C GLN A 359 7.58 8.13 19.52
N LEU A 360 6.53 8.89 19.32
CA LEU A 360 5.62 8.73 18.21
C LEU A 360 6.11 9.51 16.98
N PHE A 361 5.91 8.93 15.83
CA PHE A 361 5.92 9.60 14.53
C PHE A 361 4.46 9.80 14.15
N THR A 362 4.01 11.03 14.09
CA THR A 362 2.61 11.37 13.93
C THR A 362 2.23 11.63 12.47
N GLN A 363 0.96 11.84 12.20
CA GLN A 363 0.51 12.26 10.88
C GLN A 363 0.98 13.69 10.54
N LEU A 364 1.22 14.51 11.56
CA LEU A 364 1.79 15.85 11.39
C LEU A 364 3.24 15.76 10.90
N ASP A 365 4.03 14.86 11.48
CA ASP A 365 5.39 14.59 11.00
C ASP A 365 5.38 14.12 9.54
N ALA A 366 4.51 13.15 9.23
CA ALA A 366 4.37 12.65 7.87
C ALA A 366 3.99 13.78 6.89
N TYR A 367 3.15 14.72 7.30
CA TYR A 367 2.79 15.88 6.50
C TYR A 367 3.98 16.79 6.26
N TYR A 368 4.72 17.16 7.30
CA TYR A 368 5.89 18.03 7.16
C TYR A 368 7.03 17.37 6.38
N LEU A 369 7.17 16.06 6.44
CA LEU A 369 8.13 15.31 5.64
C LEU A 369 7.66 15.06 4.19
N GLY A 370 6.47 15.48 3.80
CA GLY A 370 5.95 15.30 2.44
C GLY A 370 5.45 13.88 2.13
N LEU A 371 5.24 13.04 3.14
CA LEU A 371 4.74 11.67 2.98
C LEU A 371 3.22 11.60 2.78
N VAL A 372 2.50 12.65 3.20
CA VAL A 372 1.06 12.81 3.00
C VAL A 372 0.74 14.22 2.57
N ASP A 373 -0.31 14.38 1.76
CA ASP A 373 -0.72 15.68 1.20
C ASP A 373 -1.53 16.54 2.17
N SER A 374 -2.04 15.97 3.25
CA SER A 374 -2.89 16.67 4.22
C SER A 374 -2.78 16.08 5.62
N CYS A 375 -3.00 16.94 6.61
CA CYS A 375 -3.09 16.56 8.01
C CYS A 375 -4.19 17.40 8.68
N ASP A 376 -5.04 16.74 9.47
CA ASP A 376 -6.17 17.41 10.14
C ASP A 376 -5.69 18.44 11.16
N GLU A 377 -4.56 18.20 11.84
CA GLU A 377 -3.94 19.10 12.79
C GLU A 377 -3.57 20.44 12.14
N VAL A 378 -3.05 20.42 10.92
CA VAL A 378 -2.70 21.61 10.16
C VAL A 378 -3.92 22.55 10.01
N THR A 379 -5.06 21.97 9.64
CA THR A 379 -6.31 22.74 9.48
C THR A 379 -6.90 23.15 10.82
N ALA A 380 -6.93 22.24 11.80
CA ALA A 380 -7.58 22.46 13.09
C ALA A 380 -6.87 23.53 13.93
N TRP A 381 -5.56 23.62 13.85
CA TRP A 381 -4.73 24.50 14.65
C TRP A 381 -4.16 25.70 13.89
N GLY A 382 -4.40 25.78 12.57
CA GLY A 382 -3.85 26.83 11.71
C GLY A 382 -2.33 26.78 11.64
N LEU A 383 -1.76 25.56 11.60
CA LEU A 383 -0.33 25.38 11.45
C LEU A 383 0.10 25.87 10.07
N GLY A 384 1.24 26.54 10.02
CA GLY A 384 1.80 27.02 8.76
C GLY A 384 2.42 25.92 7.94
N LYS A 385 2.77 26.25 6.71
CA LYS A 385 3.69 25.49 5.90
C LYS A 385 5.12 25.92 6.23
N SER A 386 6.08 25.04 5.97
CA SER A 386 7.48 25.40 6.14
C SER A 386 7.79 26.70 5.38
N SER A 387 8.26 27.72 6.10
CA SER A 387 8.58 29.04 5.53
C SER A 387 9.98 29.08 4.90
N TYR A 388 10.64 27.93 4.77
CA TYR A 388 12.00 27.88 4.20
C TYR A 388 12.08 28.26 2.72
N LEU A 389 10.93 28.58 2.09
CA LEU A 389 10.86 28.84 0.65
C LEU A 389 10.03 30.10 0.26
N ASP A 390 9.77 31.02 1.19
CA ASP A 390 9.19 32.33 0.85
C ASP A 390 10.26 33.38 0.54
#